data_57a7fe79bcda5c4d234290000b20ef52
#
_entry.id   57a7fe79bcda5c4d234290000b20ef52
#
_cell.length_a   1.000
_cell.length_b   1.000
_cell.length_c   1.000
_cell.angle_alpha   90.00
_cell.angle_beta   90.00
_cell.angle_gamma   90.00
#
_symmetry.space_group_name_H-M   'P 1'
#
loop_
_entity.id
_entity.type
_entity.pdbx_description
1 polymer ?
#
loop_
_entity_poly.entity_id
_entity_poly.type
_entity_poly.pdbx_seq_one_letter_code
_entity_poly.pdbx_strand_id
1 'polypeptide(L)'
;MFSQIFDAIEEWMRELLTGMITSNLDTMFTDVNQKTGEIATQIGQTPQGWNGSIFSMIRNLSDSVIMPIAGIIITLVLCYELISMLTERNNMHDIDTWMFFKYFVKMWIAVYLVSNTFTITMAVFDVGQHVVNSAAGVITGSTAIDISSALTDLSTTLESMEIGELVVLALETLIVGFCMKILSVLITVIMYGRMIEIYLYTSVAPIPFATMSNREWGQIGTNYFRGLFALAFQAFLMMVCVAIYAVLVAGIQYSDNLSSSLFGVMAYTVILCYSLFKTASLSKSIFNAH
;
A
#
# COMPACT_ATOMS: atom_id res chain seq x y z
N MET A 1 3.70 48.65 -40.15
CA MET A 1 2.31 48.22 -39.79
C MET A 1 2.17 46.71 -39.82
N PHE A 2 2.48 45.96 -40.90
CA PHE A 2 2.40 44.50 -40.90
C PHE A 2 3.39 43.85 -39.94
N SER A 3 4.65 44.30 -39.88
CA SER A 3 5.63 43.80 -38.92
C SER A 3 5.18 43.93 -37.45
N GLN A 4 4.65 45.12 -37.10
CA GLN A 4 4.14 45.38 -35.75
C GLN A 4 2.95 44.47 -35.36
N ILE A 5 2.14 44.06 -36.34
CA ILE A 5 1.04 43.11 -36.10
C ILE A 5 1.60 41.71 -35.91
N PHE A 6 2.59 41.29 -36.71
CA PHE A 6 3.26 40.01 -36.55
C PHE A 6 4.00 39.92 -35.21
N ASP A 7 4.74 40.95 -34.83
CA ASP A 7 5.46 41.03 -33.56
C ASP A 7 4.48 40.94 -32.36
N ALA A 8 3.33 41.63 -32.43
CA ALA A 8 2.30 41.58 -31.39
C ALA A 8 1.60 40.20 -31.30
N ILE A 9 1.39 39.52 -32.43
CA ILE A 9 0.83 38.14 -32.44
C ILE A 9 1.87 37.18 -31.88
N GLU A 10 3.12 37.32 -32.20
CA GLU A 10 4.22 36.50 -31.71
C GLU A 10 4.36 36.65 -30.19
N GLU A 11 4.33 37.85 -29.65
CA GLU A 11 4.40 38.16 -28.24
C GLU A 11 3.18 37.56 -27.49
N TRP A 12 1.98 37.74 -28.04
CA TRP A 12 0.77 37.14 -27.48
C TRP A 12 0.80 35.62 -27.47
N MET A 13 1.26 34.96 -28.56
CA MET A 13 1.41 33.50 -28.61
C MET A 13 2.44 33.01 -27.61
N ARG A 14 3.56 33.70 -27.46
CA ARG A 14 4.60 33.41 -26.48
C ARG A 14 4.04 33.44 -25.05
N GLU A 15 3.35 34.53 -24.70
CA GLU A 15 2.74 34.69 -23.38
C GLU A 15 1.72 33.57 -23.09
N LEU A 16 0.86 33.24 -24.06
CA LEU A 16 -0.13 32.18 -23.94
C LEU A 16 0.52 30.80 -23.74
N LEU A 17 1.52 30.45 -24.56
CA LEU A 17 2.21 29.15 -24.48
C LEU A 17 3.02 29.05 -23.20
N THR A 18 3.75 30.06 -22.80
CA THR A 18 4.51 30.10 -21.54
C THR A 18 3.57 29.93 -20.33
N GLY A 19 2.43 30.63 -20.33
CA GLY A 19 1.42 30.49 -19.29
C GLY A 19 0.83 29.10 -19.22
N MET A 20 0.54 28.45 -20.36
CA MET A 20 0.07 27.09 -20.42
C MET A 20 1.11 26.09 -19.88
N ILE A 21 2.36 26.19 -20.32
CA ILE A 21 3.45 25.33 -19.89
C ILE A 21 3.66 25.45 -18.37
N THR A 22 3.78 26.68 -17.88
CA THR A 22 3.99 26.95 -16.44
C THR A 22 2.84 26.40 -15.60
N SER A 23 1.59 26.62 -16.02
CA SER A 23 0.41 26.09 -15.31
C SER A 23 0.35 24.58 -15.32
N ASN A 24 0.69 23.92 -16.45
CA ASN A 24 0.73 22.47 -16.54
C ASN A 24 1.82 21.88 -15.64
N LEU A 25 2.99 22.49 -15.61
CA LEU A 25 4.11 22.08 -14.77
C LEU A 25 3.81 22.26 -13.28
N ASP A 26 3.29 23.42 -12.89
CA ASP A 26 2.89 23.68 -11.51
C ASP A 26 1.85 22.65 -11.04
N THR A 27 0.84 22.38 -11.85
CA THR A 27 -0.16 21.35 -11.57
C THR A 27 0.49 19.97 -11.44
N MET A 28 1.37 19.60 -12.34
CA MET A 28 2.04 18.30 -12.33
C MET A 28 2.89 18.11 -11.08
N PHE A 29 3.67 19.12 -10.72
CA PHE A 29 4.53 19.05 -9.53
C PHE A 29 3.74 19.09 -8.23
N THR A 30 2.68 19.89 -8.19
CA THR A 30 1.76 19.92 -7.05
C THR A 30 1.09 18.55 -6.88
N ASP A 31 0.62 17.94 -7.98
CA ASP A 31 0.03 16.59 -7.97
C ASP A 31 1.04 15.53 -7.48
N VAL A 32 2.31 15.60 -7.89
CA VAL A 32 3.38 14.68 -7.44
C VAL A 32 3.61 14.79 -5.93
N ASN A 33 3.80 16.02 -5.43
CA ASN A 33 4.04 16.26 -4.00
C ASN A 33 2.84 15.86 -3.15
N GLN A 34 1.63 16.26 -3.58
CA GLN A 34 0.40 15.90 -2.90
C GLN A 34 0.20 14.39 -2.86
N LYS A 35 0.40 13.69 -3.99
CA LYS A 35 0.25 12.24 -4.07
C LYS A 35 1.26 11.51 -3.19
N THR A 36 2.50 11.94 -3.17
CA THR A 36 3.53 11.36 -2.29
C THR A 36 3.11 11.46 -0.82
N GLY A 37 2.60 12.65 -0.40
CA GLY A 37 2.08 12.87 0.95
C GLY A 37 0.82 12.06 1.26
N GLU A 38 -0.14 12.00 0.32
CA GLU A 38 -1.36 11.19 0.46
C GLU A 38 -1.04 9.70 0.61
N ILE A 39 -0.14 9.16 -0.23
CA ILE A 39 0.30 7.77 -0.17
C ILE A 39 0.93 7.47 1.19
N ALA A 40 1.86 8.30 1.65
CA ALA A 40 2.52 8.13 2.94
C ALA A 40 1.51 8.13 4.10
N THR A 41 0.54 9.06 4.06
CA THR A 41 -0.53 9.14 5.06
C THR A 41 -1.44 7.92 5.04
N GLN A 42 -1.89 7.48 3.86
CA GLN A 42 -2.79 6.32 3.73
C GLN A 42 -2.10 5.00 4.11
N ILE A 43 -0.82 4.83 3.74
CA ILE A 43 -0.03 3.65 4.14
C ILE A 43 0.08 3.55 5.66
N GLY A 44 0.22 4.69 6.33
CA GLY A 44 0.33 4.78 7.80
C GLY A 44 -0.98 4.61 8.56
N GLN A 45 -2.14 4.46 7.91
CA GLN A 45 -3.42 4.30 8.59
C GLN A 45 -3.70 2.85 8.98
N THR A 46 -4.28 2.67 10.20
CA THR A 46 -4.87 1.38 10.59
C THR A 46 -6.16 1.13 9.81
N PRO A 47 -6.60 -0.13 9.68
CA PRO A 47 -7.91 -0.45 9.10
C PRO A 47 -9.06 0.29 9.80
N GLN A 48 -9.02 0.43 11.12
CA GLN A 48 -10.02 1.19 11.88
C GLN A 48 -9.98 2.69 11.57
N GLY A 49 -8.80 3.28 11.44
CA GLY A 49 -8.60 4.71 11.15
C GLY A 49 -8.96 5.09 9.73
N TRP A 50 -8.83 4.15 8.78
CA TRP A 50 -9.12 4.41 7.37
C TRP A 50 -10.61 4.60 7.10
N ASN A 51 -11.47 3.69 7.61
CA ASN A 51 -12.92 3.83 7.51
C ASN A 51 -13.63 3.09 8.65
N GLY A 52 -14.06 3.81 9.68
CA GLY A 52 -14.72 3.25 10.85
C GLY A 52 -16.05 2.54 10.54
N SER A 53 -16.79 2.98 9.51
CA SER A 53 -18.07 2.35 9.13
C SER A 53 -17.83 0.99 8.48
N ILE A 54 -16.89 0.89 7.54
CA ILE A 54 -16.50 -0.38 6.91
C ILE A 54 -15.91 -1.31 7.98
N PHE A 55 -15.02 -0.80 8.82
CA PHE A 55 -14.44 -1.57 9.92
C PHE A 55 -15.50 -2.20 10.83
N SER A 56 -16.50 -1.40 11.25
CA SER A 56 -17.59 -1.88 12.12
C SER A 56 -18.45 -2.93 11.41
N MET A 57 -18.74 -2.74 10.14
CA MET A 57 -19.49 -3.71 9.31
C MET A 57 -18.70 -5.03 9.21
N ILE A 58 -17.41 -5.00 8.90
CA ILE A 58 -16.57 -6.20 8.77
C ILE A 58 -16.43 -6.92 10.11
N ARG A 59 -16.27 -6.18 11.20
CA ARG A 59 -16.26 -6.76 12.54
C ARG A 59 -17.57 -7.49 12.86
N ASN A 60 -18.71 -6.83 12.63
CA ASN A 60 -20.01 -7.44 12.87
C ASN A 60 -20.24 -8.68 11.98
N LEU A 61 -19.77 -8.66 10.73
CA LEU A 61 -19.83 -9.80 9.83
C LEU A 61 -18.97 -10.96 10.35
N SER A 62 -17.76 -10.69 10.79
CA SER A 62 -16.85 -11.67 11.37
C SER A 62 -17.46 -12.30 12.65
N ASP A 63 -17.96 -11.46 13.56
CA ASP A 63 -18.47 -11.91 14.86
C ASP A 63 -19.81 -12.64 14.74
N SER A 64 -20.72 -12.19 13.87
CA SER A 64 -22.09 -12.77 13.80
C SER A 64 -22.24 -13.92 12.80
N VAL A 65 -21.43 -13.95 11.74
CA VAL A 65 -21.56 -14.97 10.68
C VAL A 65 -20.41 -15.96 10.69
N ILE A 66 -19.18 -15.48 10.75
CA ILE A 66 -17.99 -16.34 10.60
C ILE A 66 -17.60 -17.02 11.91
N MET A 67 -17.74 -16.31 13.04
CA MET A 67 -17.40 -16.88 14.36
C MET A 67 -18.21 -18.12 14.72
N PRO A 68 -19.55 -18.22 14.49
CA PRO A 68 -20.30 -19.45 14.70
C PRO A 68 -19.78 -20.62 13.86
N ILE A 69 -19.40 -20.38 12.60
CA ILE A 69 -18.82 -21.39 11.72
C ILE A 69 -17.46 -21.86 12.27
N ALA A 70 -16.62 -20.93 12.69
CA ALA A 70 -15.35 -21.23 13.33
C ALA A 70 -15.54 -22.04 14.64
N GLY A 71 -16.61 -21.75 15.39
CA GLY A 71 -17.01 -22.53 16.57
C GLY A 71 -17.32 -23.99 16.27
N ILE A 72 -17.99 -24.27 15.16
CA ILE A 72 -18.24 -25.66 14.70
C ILE A 72 -16.91 -26.30 14.29
N ILE A 73 -16.09 -25.61 13.52
CA ILE A 73 -14.79 -26.13 13.04
C ILE A 73 -13.88 -26.46 14.22
N ILE A 74 -13.72 -25.54 15.19
CA ILE A 74 -12.85 -25.81 16.34
C ILE A 74 -13.34 -26.97 17.18
N THR A 75 -14.66 -27.14 17.32
CA THR A 75 -15.24 -28.28 18.02
C THR A 75 -14.87 -29.60 17.34
N LEU A 76 -15.04 -29.68 16.02
CA LEU A 76 -14.63 -30.86 15.23
C LEU A 76 -13.13 -31.12 15.33
N VAL A 77 -12.31 -30.07 15.21
CA VAL A 77 -10.85 -30.13 15.30
C VAL A 77 -10.43 -30.70 16.68
N LEU A 78 -11.01 -30.20 17.75
CA LEU A 78 -10.69 -30.62 19.10
C LEU A 78 -11.17 -32.07 19.38
N CYS A 79 -12.35 -32.47 18.89
CA CYS A 79 -12.82 -33.85 18.96
C CYS A 79 -11.88 -34.80 18.20
N TYR A 80 -11.49 -34.44 17.00
CA TYR A 80 -10.54 -35.23 16.20
C TYR A 80 -9.19 -35.38 16.91
N GLU A 81 -8.64 -34.30 17.46
CA GLU A 81 -7.38 -34.29 18.20
C GLU A 81 -7.46 -35.19 19.45
N LEU A 82 -8.60 -35.16 20.17
CA LEU A 82 -8.82 -36.03 21.31
C LEU A 82 -8.84 -37.52 20.88
N ILE A 83 -9.57 -37.85 19.81
CA ILE A 83 -9.63 -39.21 19.27
C ILE A 83 -8.25 -39.67 18.82
N SER A 84 -7.51 -38.87 18.05
CA SER A 84 -6.14 -39.17 17.62
C SER A 84 -5.23 -39.48 18.82
N MET A 85 -5.31 -38.63 19.85
CA MET A 85 -4.51 -38.77 21.05
C MET A 85 -4.80 -40.07 21.80
N LEU A 86 -6.07 -40.53 21.80
CA LEU A 86 -6.47 -41.81 22.42
C LEU A 86 -6.08 -43.01 21.57
N THR A 87 -6.07 -42.88 20.23
CA THR A 87 -5.84 -43.99 19.29
C THR A 87 -4.34 -44.22 19.01
N GLU A 88 -3.51 -43.18 19.00
CA GLU A 88 -2.06 -43.32 18.78
C GLU A 88 -1.34 -44.12 19.84
N ARG A 89 -1.90 -44.30 21.05
CA ARG A 89 -1.38 -45.16 22.09
C ARG A 89 -2.13 -46.48 22.12
N ASN A 90 -1.54 -47.45 21.50
CA ASN A 90 -2.03 -48.84 21.33
C ASN A 90 -2.25 -49.62 22.66
N ASN A 91 -2.03 -48.99 23.83
CA ASN A 91 -2.27 -49.56 25.15
C ASN A 91 -3.17 -48.65 25.98
N MET A 92 -4.47 -48.91 25.99
CA MET A 92 -5.44 -48.23 26.86
C MET A 92 -5.13 -48.32 28.37
N HIS A 93 -4.06 -49.02 28.76
CA HIS A 93 -3.72 -49.27 30.15
C HIS A 93 -2.84 -48.19 30.80
N ASP A 94 -2.22 -47.31 29.99
CA ASP A 94 -1.36 -46.23 30.48
C ASP A 94 -1.91 -44.85 30.07
N ILE A 95 -3.16 -44.56 30.42
CA ILE A 95 -3.71 -43.21 30.26
C ILE A 95 -3.15 -42.34 31.38
N ASP A 96 -2.08 -41.59 31.06
CA ASP A 96 -1.44 -40.66 31.97
C ASP A 96 -2.32 -39.41 32.15
N THR A 97 -2.69 -39.09 33.39
CA THR A 97 -3.46 -37.90 33.77
C THR A 97 -2.81 -36.61 33.21
N TRP A 98 -1.48 -36.60 33.06
CA TRP A 98 -0.72 -35.51 32.48
C TRP A 98 -1.05 -35.23 31.01
N MET A 99 -1.44 -36.25 30.27
CA MET A 99 -1.84 -36.14 28.86
C MET A 99 -3.16 -35.38 28.71
N PHE A 100 -4.15 -35.69 29.55
CA PHE A 100 -5.40 -34.92 29.60
C PHE A 100 -5.18 -33.48 30.00
N PHE A 101 -4.30 -33.20 30.94
CA PHE A 101 -3.96 -31.85 31.33
C PHE A 101 -3.38 -31.06 30.14
N LYS A 102 -2.45 -31.64 29.40
CA LYS A 102 -1.91 -31.00 28.15
C LYS A 102 -3.01 -30.72 27.14
N TYR A 103 -3.94 -31.64 26.94
CA TYR A 103 -5.07 -31.48 26.05
C TYR A 103 -5.99 -30.31 26.49
N PHE A 104 -6.32 -30.21 27.77
CA PHE A 104 -7.14 -29.14 28.32
C PHE A 104 -6.47 -27.77 28.13
N VAL A 105 -5.17 -27.66 28.37
CA VAL A 105 -4.42 -26.43 28.16
C VAL A 105 -4.42 -26.05 26.67
N LYS A 106 -4.18 -27.01 25.77
CA LYS A 106 -4.25 -26.82 24.33
C LYS A 106 -5.64 -26.35 23.87
N MET A 107 -6.69 -27.01 24.37
CA MET A 107 -8.08 -26.63 24.09
C MET A 107 -8.39 -25.22 24.55
N TRP A 108 -7.98 -24.86 25.78
CA TRP A 108 -8.20 -23.53 26.33
C TRP A 108 -7.52 -22.46 25.48
N ILE A 109 -6.24 -22.66 25.12
CA ILE A 109 -5.50 -21.74 24.22
C ILE A 109 -6.18 -21.63 22.86
N ALA A 110 -6.62 -22.74 22.27
CA ALA A 110 -7.27 -22.77 20.98
C ALA A 110 -8.59 -21.97 20.97
N VAL A 111 -9.43 -22.19 21.96
CA VAL A 111 -10.70 -21.47 22.13
C VAL A 111 -10.43 -19.98 22.37
N TYR A 112 -9.45 -19.65 23.21
CA TYR A 112 -9.06 -18.26 23.47
C TYR A 112 -8.59 -17.54 22.19
N LEU A 113 -7.75 -18.19 21.38
CA LEU A 113 -7.27 -17.63 20.11
C LEU A 113 -8.42 -17.38 19.14
N VAL A 114 -9.33 -18.35 18.96
CA VAL A 114 -10.48 -18.20 18.06
C VAL A 114 -11.41 -17.10 18.54
N SER A 115 -11.73 -17.05 19.85
CA SER A 115 -12.62 -16.03 20.42
C SER A 115 -12.05 -14.60 20.32
N ASN A 116 -10.73 -14.44 20.26
CA ASN A 116 -10.06 -13.15 20.16
C ASN A 116 -9.43 -12.89 18.79
N THR A 117 -9.79 -13.65 17.77
CA THR A 117 -9.16 -13.60 16.44
C THR A 117 -9.15 -12.21 15.85
N PHE A 118 -10.27 -11.49 15.92
CA PHE A 118 -10.37 -10.14 15.37
C PHE A 118 -9.37 -9.17 16.03
N THR A 119 -9.28 -9.21 17.37
CA THR A 119 -8.34 -8.39 18.14
C THR A 119 -6.89 -8.74 17.82
N ILE A 120 -6.57 -10.03 17.70
CA ILE A 120 -5.23 -10.51 17.36
C ILE A 120 -4.86 -10.06 15.94
N THR A 121 -5.78 -10.17 14.99
CA THR A 121 -5.57 -9.72 13.61
C THR A 121 -5.31 -8.21 13.54
N MET A 122 -6.08 -7.42 14.28
CA MET A 122 -5.86 -5.96 14.36
C MET A 122 -4.51 -5.62 14.99
N ALA A 123 -4.10 -6.32 16.05
CA ALA A 123 -2.79 -6.10 16.67
C ALA A 123 -1.61 -6.32 15.70
N VAL A 124 -1.74 -7.25 14.75
CA VAL A 124 -0.71 -7.44 13.69
C VAL A 124 -0.63 -6.22 12.78
N PHE A 125 -1.77 -5.61 12.41
CA PHE A 125 -1.78 -4.39 11.62
C PHE A 125 -1.29 -3.18 12.40
N ASP A 126 -1.55 -3.09 13.70
CA ASP A 126 -1.03 -2.01 14.56
C ASP A 126 0.51 -2.08 14.65
N VAL A 127 1.10 -3.28 14.75
CA VAL A 127 2.54 -3.47 14.67
C VAL A 127 3.08 -3.04 13.30
N GLY A 128 2.41 -3.45 12.21
CA GLY A 128 2.77 -3.02 10.86
C GLY A 128 2.76 -1.50 10.71
N GLN A 129 1.74 -0.83 11.23
CA GLN A 129 1.63 0.63 11.24
C GLN A 129 2.78 1.28 12.04
N HIS A 130 3.10 0.73 13.21
CA HIS A 130 4.22 1.25 14.02
C HIS A 130 5.54 1.22 13.24
N VAL A 131 5.79 0.13 12.51
CA VAL A 131 6.97 0.00 11.64
C VAL A 131 6.96 1.05 10.53
N VAL A 132 5.81 1.29 9.88
CA VAL A 132 5.64 2.30 8.83
C VAL A 132 5.90 3.71 9.37
N ASN A 133 5.32 4.06 10.52
CA ASN A 133 5.48 5.38 11.11
C ASN A 133 6.94 5.63 11.55
N SER A 134 7.60 4.59 12.08
CA SER A 134 9.02 4.67 12.41
C SER A 134 9.89 4.87 11.16
N ALA A 135 9.59 4.17 10.06
CA ALA A 135 10.26 4.35 8.79
C ALA A 135 10.01 5.74 8.20
N ALA A 136 8.77 6.24 8.26
CA ALA A 136 8.42 7.58 7.80
C ALA A 136 9.24 8.67 8.53
N GLY A 137 9.45 8.52 9.83
CA GLY A 137 10.30 9.43 10.62
C GLY A 137 11.76 9.49 10.14
N VAL A 138 12.29 8.40 9.61
CA VAL A 138 13.65 8.35 9.01
C VAL A 138 13.67 8.98 7.61
N ILE A 139 12.58 8.85 6.87
CA ILE A 139 12.47 9.25 5.45
C ILE A 139 12.12 10.73 5.30
N THR A 140 11.33 11.33 6.18
CA THR A 140 10.81 12.72 6.08
C THR A 140 11.89 13.80 5.99
N GLY A 141 13.12 13.52 6.32
CA GLY A 141 14.25 14.44 6.11
C GLY A 141 14.73 14.55 4.66
N SER A 142 14.29 13.68 3.76
CA SER A 142 14.84 13.53 2.40
C SER A 142 13.82 13.76 1.27
N THR A 143 12.55 14.05 1.58
CA THR A 143 11.45 13.94 0.60
C THR A 143 10.78 15.25 0.20
N ALA A 144 11.16 16.40 0.75
CA ALA A 144 10.64 17.69 0.31
C ALA A 144 11.32 18.11 -1.00
N ILE A 145 10.60 18.00 -2.11
CA ILE A 145 11.06 18.51 -3.41
C ILE A 145 10.79 20.01 -3.42
N ASP A 146 11.85 20.81 -3.34
CA ASP A 146 11.74 22.27 -3.51
C ASP A 146 11.66 22.60 -5.00
N ILE A 147 10.45 22.89 -5.45
CA ILE A 147 10.12 23.17 -6.85
C ILE A 147 10.22 24.67 -7.15
N SER A 148 10.24 25.52 -6.13
CA SER A 148 10.17 26.98 -6.29
C SER A 148 11.38 27.53 -7.06
N SER A 149 12.56 27.00 -6.80
CA SER A 149 13.78 27.37 -7.53
C SER A 149 13.74 26.88 -8.98
N ALA A 150 13.28 25.64 -9.19
CA ALA A 150 13.15 25.05 -10.52
C ALA A 150 12.16 25.82 -11.42
N LEU A 151 11.02 26.28 -10.87
CA LEU A 151 10.03 27.08 -11.60
C LEU A 151 10.57 28.48 -11.97
N THR A 152 11.43 29.06 -11.14
CA THR A 152 12.02 30.38 -11.42
C THR A 152 13.05 30.29 -12.55
N ASP A 153 13.93 29.29 -12.53
CA ASP A 153 14.91 29.04 -13.59
C ASP A 153 14.22 28.67 -14.91
N LEU A 154 13.07 28.00 -14.82
CA LEU A 154 12.25 27.62 -15.95
C LEU A 154 11.66 28.82 -16.68
N SER A 155 11.14 29.82 -15.97
CA SER A 155 10.55 31.01 -16.58
C SER A 155 11.55 31.76 -17.47
N THR A 156 12.79 31.87 -17.02
CA THR A 156 13.87 32.52 -17.80
C THR A 156 14.24 31.70 -19.05
N THR A 157 14.21 30.37 -18.95
CA THR A 157 14.49 29.50 -20.10
C THR A 157 13.37 29.58 -21.15
N LEU A 158 12.10 29.59 -20.74
CA LEU A 158 10.94 29.66 -21.62
C LEU A 158 10.89 31.00 -22.40
N GLU A 159 11.30 32.12 -21.77
CA GLU A 159 11.37 33.40 -22.41
C GLU A 159 12.39 33.45 -23.57
N SER A 160 13.43 32.62 -23.51
CA SER A 160 14.50 32.58 -24.53
C SER A 160 14.23 31.58 -25.66
N MET A 161 13.22 30.72 -25.55
CA MET A 161 12.88 29.67 -26.52
C MET A 161 12.17 30.24 -27.76
N GLU A 162 12.35 29.59 -28.92
CA GLU A 162 11.58 29.90 -30.14
C GLU A 162 10.12 29.41 -29.99
N ILE A 163 9.18 30.07 -30.70
CA ILE A 163 7.75 29.71 -30.63
C ILE A 163 7.50 28.30 -31.05
N GLY A 164 8.23 27.79 -32.04
CA GLY A 164 8.12 26.39 -32.47
C GLY A 164 8.46 25.39 -31.36
N GLU A 165 9.49 25.67 -30.57
CA GLU A 165 9.89 24.86 -29.40
C GLU A 165 8.87 24.95 -28.28
N LEU A 166 8.32 26.17 -28.03
CA LEU A 166 7.26 26.34 -27.03
C LEU A 166 5.98 25.56 -27.36
N VAL A 167 5.59 25.49 -28.64
CA VAL A 167 4.43 24.69 -29.07
C VAL A 167 4.67 23.19 -28.83
N VAL A 168 5.85 22.71 -29.17
CA VAL A 168 6.22 21.30 -28.92
C VAL A 168 6.20 21.01 -27.42
N LEU A 169 6.82 21.87 -26.61
CA LEU A 169 6.87 21.73 -25.17
C LEU A 169 5.47 21.82 -24.53
N ALA A 170 4.58 22.69 -25.01
CA ALA A 170 3.21 22.76 -24.52
C ALA A 170 2.44 21.46 -24.80
N LEU A 171 2.62 20.85 -25.97
CA LEU A 171 2.04 19.53 -26.27
C LEU A 171 2.63 18.41 -25.39
N GLU A 172 3.94 18.40 -25.17
CA GLU A 172 4.61 17.45 -24.29
C GLU A 172 4.08 17.55 -22.85
N THR A 173 3.98 18.77 -22.29
CA THR A 173 3.44 18.97 -20.94
C THR A 173 1.99 18.52 -20.80
N LEU A 174 1.16 18.69 -21.82
CA LEU A 174 -0.21 18.19 -21.84
C LEU A 174 -0.25 16.65 -21.82
N ILE A 175 0.56 16.00 -22.67
CA ILE A 175 0.63 14.54 -22.75
C ILE A 175 1.13 13.95 -21.43
N VAL A 176 2.24 14.47 -20.91
CA VAL A 176 2.82 14.02 -19.64
C VAL A 176 1.84 14.26 -18.49
N GLY A 177 1.21 15.42 -18.41
CA GLY A 177 0.20 15.73 -17.40
C GLY A 177 -1.00 14.78 -17.44
N PHE A 178 -1.48 14.43 -18.63
CA PHE A 178 -2.54 13.43 -18.80
C PHE A 178 -2.12 12.04 -18.33
N CYS A 179 -0.92 11.58 -18.70
CA CYS A 179 -0.34 10.32 -18.23
C CYS A 179 -0.19 10.30 -16.70
N MET A 180 0.28 11.40 -16.11
CA MET A 180 0.44 11.52 -14.65
C MET A 180 -0.89 11.41 -13.91
N LYS A 181 -1.99 11.98 -14.44
CA LYS A 181 -3.33 11.80 -13.87
C LYS A 181 -3.79 10.34 -13.90
N ILE A 182 -3.54 9.63 -15.01
CA ILE A 182 -3.84 8.19 -15.09
C ILE A 182 -3.05 7.41 -14.03
N LEU A 183 -1.75 7.66 -13.90
CA LEU A 183 -0.89 7.01 -12.91
C LEU A 183 -1.34 7.33 -11.48
N SER A 184 -1.74 8.56 -11.20
CA SER A 184 -2.31 8.97 -9.91
C SER A 184 -3.56 8.17 -9.54
N VAL A 185 -4.47 7.94 -10.50
CA VAL A 185 -5.65 7.09 -10.30
C VAL A 185 -5.24 5.64 -10.04
N LEU A 186 -4.29 5.09 -10.79
CA LEU A 186 -3.79 3.73 -10.59
C LEU A 186 -3.19 3.54 -9.20
N ILE A 187 -2.38 4.49 -8.72
CA ILE A 187 -1.83 4.46 -7.37
C ILE A 187 -2.95 4.45 -6.33
N THR A 188 -3.97 5.29 -6.50
CA THR A 188 -5.14 5.30 -5.62
C THR A 188 -5.84 3.94 -5.60
N VAL A 189 -6.03 3.30 -6.75
CA VAL A 189 -6.63 1.96 -6.86
C VAL A 189 -5.79 0.91 -6.11
N ILE A 190 -4.47 0.98 -6.19
CA ILE A 190 -3.56 0.07 -5.46
C ILE A 190 -3.75 0.24 -3.94
N MET A 191 -3.80 1.48 -3.46
CA MET A 191 -3.96 1.79 -2.04
C MET A 191 -5.30 1.29 -1.48
N TYR A 192 -6.39 1.60 -2.18
CA TYR A 192 -7.73 1.13 -1.80
C TYR A 192 -7.85 -0.39 -1.91
N GLY A 193 -7.29 -0.98 -2.96
CA GLY A 193 -7.26 -2.42 -3.17
C GLY A 193 -6.60 -3.16 -2.00
N ARG A 194 -5.47 -2.64 -1.49
CA ARG A 194 -4.81 -3.16 -0.30
C ARG A 194 -5.72 -3.12 0.93
N MET A 195 -6.40 -1.99 1.19
CA MET A 195 -7.29 -1.88 2.35
C MET A 195 -8.49 -2.83 2.24
N ILE A 196 -9.05 -3.01 1.05
CA ILE A 196 -10.11 -4.00 0.79
C ILE A 196 -9.57 -5.41 1.06
N GLU A 197 -8.37 -5.76 0.58
CA GLU A 197 -7.74 -7.06 0.84
C GLU A 197 -7.57 -7.31 2.35
N ILE A 198 -7.14 -6.31 3.13
CA ILE A 198 -7.04 -6.38 4.59
C ILE A 198 -8.40 -6.69 5.22
N TYR A 199 -9.46 -5.99 4.83
CA TYR A 199 -10.80 -6.23 5.36
C TYR A 199 -11.35 -7.62 5.00
N LEU A 200 -11.13 -8.08 3.75
CA LEU A 200 -11.53 -9.42 3.33
C LEU A 200 -10.77 -10.49 4.14
N TYR A 201 -9.47 -10.32 4.30
CA TYR A 201 -8.64 -11.23 5.09
C TYR A 201 -9.11 -11.27 6.54
N THR A 202 -9.36 -10.11 7.14
CA THR A 202 -9.80 -10.01 8.55
C THR A 202 -11.19 -10.59 8.75
N SER A 203 -12.11 -10.43 7.78
CA SER A 203 -13.49 -10.93 7.91
C SER A 203 -13.58 -12.44 8.12
N VAL A 204 -12.70 -13.21 7.47
CA VAL A 204 -12.69 -14.69 7.52
C VAL A 204 -11.71 -15.27 8.53
N ALA A 205 -11.00 -14.43 9.27
CA ALA A 205 -9.93 -14.82 10.18
C ALA A 205 -10.30 -15.93 11.19
N PRO A 206 -11.50 -15.98 11.80
CA PRO A 206 -11.84 -17.02 12.76
C PRO A 206 -11.73 -18.45 12.23
N ILE A 207 -12.00 -18.68 10.94
CA ILE A 207 -11.96 -20.02 10.32
C ILE A 207 -10.54 -20.60 10.30
N PRO A 208 -9.52 -19.92 9.71
CA PRO A 208 -8.14 -20.42 9.75
C PRO A 208 -7.60 -20.58 11.18
N PHE A 209 -7.93 -19.64 12.08
CA PHE A 209 -7.49 -19.75 13.48
C PHE A 209 -8.07 -21.00 14.17
N ALA A 210 -9.31 -21.39 13.85
CA ALA A 210 -9.91 -22.61 14.39
C ALA A 210 -9.15 -23.88 14.00
N THR A 211 -8.44 -23.88 12.86
CA THR A 211 -7.66 -25.05 12.40
C THR A 211 -6.26 -25.13 13.02
N MET A 212 -5.71 -24.04 13.58
CA MET A 212 -4.32 -23.97 14.06
C MET A 212 -3.99 -25.00 15.13
N SER A 213 -4.97 -25.45 15.90
CA SER A 213 -4.79 -26.39 16.99
C SER A 213 -4.58 -27.83 16.55
N ASN A 214 -4.89 -28.17 15.31
CA ASN A 214 -4.76 -29.51 14.78
C ASN A 214 -3.43 -29.74 14.08
N ARG A 215 -2.86 -30.91 14.22
CA ARG A 215 -1.57 -31.27 13.63
C ARG A 215 -1.64 -31.40 12.11
N GLU A 216 -2.75 -31.89 11.57
CA GLU A 216 -2.94 -32.11 10.13
C GLU A 216 -3.44 -30.84 9.42
N TRP A 217 -4.41 -30.13 10.01
CA TRP A 217 -5.06 -28.95 9.41
C TRP A 217 -4.46 -27.62 9.86
N GLY A 218 -3.58 -27.63 10.86
CA GLY A 218 -2.95 -26.43 11.42
C GLY A 218 -2.13 -25.63 10.41
N GLN A 219 -1.75 -26.28 9.29
CA GLN A 219 -1.07 -25.60 8.20
C GLN A 219 -1.95 -24.51 7.54
N ILE A 220 -3.28 -24.68 7.50
CA ILE A 220 -4.22 -23.67 6.99
C ILE A 220 -4.12 -22.41 7.83
N GLY A 221 -4.23 -22.52 9.15
CA GLY A 221 -4.11 -21.38 10.05
C GLY A 221 -2.71 -20.76 10.05
N THR A 222 -1.66 -21.57 9.98
CA THR A 222 -0.28 -21.08 9.91
C THR A 222 -0.03 -20.28 8.62
N ASN A 223 -0.49 -20.76 7.46
CA ASN A 223 -0.38 -20.05 6.19
C ASN A 223 -1.19 -18.75 6.20
N TYR A 224 -2.40 -18.78 6.76
CA TYR A 224 -3.19 -17.59 6.95
C TYR A 224 -2.44 -16.54 7.79
N PHE A 225 -1.84 -16.95 8.90
CA PHE A 225 -1.08 -16.05 9.78
C PHE A 225 0.14 -15.45 9.08
N ARG A 226 0.85 -16.23 8.26
CA ARG A 226 1.92 -15.73 7.39
C ARG A 226 1.41 -14.71 6.39
N GLY A 227 0.25 -14.96 5.76
CA GLY A 227 -0.41 -14.02 4.86
C GLY A 227 -0.80 -12.71 5.56
N LEU A 228 -1.26 -12.80 6.80
CA LEU A 228 -1.60 -11.63 7.61
C LEU A 228 -0.36 -10.75 7.88
N PHE A 229 0.76 -11.35 8.28
CA PHE A 229 2.03 -10.62 8.43
C PHE A 229 2.51 -10.05 7.10
N ALA A 230 2.37 -10.78 6.01
CA ALA A 230 2.72 -10.28 4.68
C ALA A 230 1.92 -9.02 4.32
N LEU A 231 0.61 -9.00 4.55
CA LEU A 231 -0.24 -7.82 4.33
C LEU A 231 0.13 -6.64 5.24
N ALA A 232 0.44 -6.90 6.50
CA ALA A 232 0.87 -5.86 7.43
C ALA A 232 2.21 -5.25 7.01
N PHE A 233 3.18 -6.09 6.63
CA PHE A 233 4.53 -5.68 6.22
C PHE A 233 4.57 -5.05 4.82
N GLN A 234 3.61 -5.35 3.96
CA GLN A 234 3.47 -4.71 2.64
C GLN A 234 3.47 -3.19 2.74
N ALA A 235 2.85 -2.63 3.78
CA ALA A 235 2.84 -1.19 4.03
C ALA A 235 4.26 -0.60 4.13
N PHE A 236 5.16 -1.27 4.85
CA PHE A 236 6.55 -0.85 4.95
C PHE A 236 7.24 -0.86 3.59
N LEU A 237 7.04 -1.91 2.79
CA LEU A 237 7.62 -1.98 1.44
C LEU A 237 7.09 -0.86 0.53
N MET A 238 5.80 -0.54 0.63
CA MET A 238 5.20 0.58 -0.11
C MET A 238 5.82 1.91 0.31
N MET A 239 6.05 2.14 1.61
CA MET A 239 6.71 3.34 2.12
C MET A 239 8.14 3.47 1.57
N VAL A 240 8.90 2.38 1.52
CA VAL A 240 10.24 2.35 0.92
C VAL A 240 10.20 2.72 -0.58
N CYS A 241 9.21 2.19 -1.33
CA CYS A 241 9.05 2.56 -2.74
C CYS A 241 8.79 4.07 -2.93
N VAL A 242 7.94 4.66 -2.08
CA VAL A 242 7.64 6.09 -2.10
C VAL A 242 8.88 6.93 -1.76
N ALA A 243 9.66 6.49 -0.77
CA ALA A 243 10.90 7.16 -0.40
C ALA A 243 11.94 7.14 -1.55
N ILE A 244 12.12 5.99 -2.20
CA ILE A 244 13.01 5.87 -3.35
C ILE A 244 12.54 6.80 -4.48
N TYR A 245 11.24 6.80 -4.78
CA TYR A 245 10.64 7.68 -5.77
C TYR A 245 10.92 9.16 -5.48
N ALA A 246 10.70 9.60 -4.25
CA ALA A 246 10.94 10.99 -3.86
C ALA A 246 12.41 11.41 -4.07
N VAL A 247 13.36 10.54 -3.72
CA VAL A 247 14.79 10.79 -3.95
C VAL A 247 15.12 10.84 -5.45
N LEU A 248 14.55 9.94 -6.26
CA LEU A 248 14.77 9.93 -7.71
C LEU A 248 14.24 11.19 -8.37
N VAL A 249 13.04 11.65 -7.99
CA VAL A 249 12.45 12.89 -8.55
C VAL A 249 13.23 14.11 -8.09
N ALA A 250 13.65 14.17 -6.82
CA ALA A 250 14.48 15.27 -6.31
C ALA A 250 15.86 15.37 -7.00
N GLY A 251 16.37 14.25 -7.54
CA GLY A 251 17.63 14.22 -8.28
C GLY A 251 17.56 14.69 -9.73
N ILE A 252 16.36 14.98 -10.26
CA ILE A 252 16.19 15.47 -11.63
C ILE A 252 16.67 16.92 -11.71
N GLN A 253 17.60 17.19 -12.65
CA GLN A 253 18.04 18.56 -12.96
C GLN A 253 17.21 19.11 -14.11
N TYR A 254 16.56 20.25 -13.89
CA TYR A 254 15.61 20.86 -14.84
C TYR A 254 16.27 21.87 -15.80
N SER A 255 17.60 22.10 -15.68
CA SER A 255 18.27 23.21 -16.36
C SER A 255 18.70 22.93 -17.80
N ASP A 256 19.04 21.68 -18.17
CA ASP A 256 19.72 21.43 -19.45
C ASP A 256 18.78 20.94 -20.58
N ASN A 257 17.70 20.24 -20.25
CA ASN A 257 16.72 19.78 -21.22
C ASN A 257 15.38 19.49 -20.54
N LEU A 258 14.46 20.44 -20.63
CA LEU A 258 13.17 20.40 -19.95
C LEU A 258 12.31 19.19 -20.37
N SER A 259 12.25 18.89 -21.68
CA SER A 259 11.54 17.71 -22.19
C SER A 259 12.06 16.43 -21.57
N SER A 260 13.38 16.25 -21.50
CA SER A 260 14.00 15.09 -20.88
C SER A 260 13.66 14.96 -19.39
N SER A 261 13.64 16.05 -18.66
CA SER A 261 13.28 16.11 -17.23
C SER A 261 11.82 15.71 -17.00
N LEU A 262 10.90 16.19 -17.82
CA LEU A 262 9.47 15.85 -17.77
C LEU A 262 9.22 14.36 -18.00
N PHE A 263 9.81 13.82 -19.08
CA PHE A 263 9.73 12.36 -19.34
C PHE A 263 10.41 11.55 -18.24
N GLY A 264 11.45 12.08 -17.59
CA GLY A 264 12.10 11.48 -16.43
C GLY A 264 11.15 11.34 -15.24
N VAL A 265 10.43 12.42 -14.87
CA VAL A 265 9.42 12.37 -13.79
C VAL A 265 8.33 11.35 -14.11
N MET A 266 7.82 11.36 -15.35
CA MET A 266 6.81 10.40 -15.79
C MET A 266 7.34 8.95 -15.69
N ALA A 267 8.55 8.70 -16.15
CA ALA A 267 9.17 7.37 -16.07
C ALA A 267 9.32 6.90 -14.62
N TYR A 268 9.78 7.75 -13.71
CA TYR A 268 9.88 7.40 -12.29
C TYR A 268 8.52 7.13 -11.66
N THR A 269 7.47 7.87 -12.06
CA THR A 269 6.11 7.61 -11.58
C THR A 269 5.56 6.28 -12.10
N VAL A 270 5.87 5.89 -13.34
CA VAL A 270 5.55 4.55 -13.87
C VAL A 270 6.27 3.46 -13.04
N ILE A 271 7.55 3.67 -12.75
CA ILE A 271 8.34 2.75 -11.91
C ILE A 271 7.73 2.65 -10.51
N LEU A 272 7.32 3.77 -9.89
CA LEU A 272 6.63 3.75 -8.61
C LEU A 272 5.35 2.92 -8.68
N CYS A 273 4.48 3.18 -9.66
CA CYS A 273 3.23 2.46 -9.85
C CYS A 273 3.47 0.95 -9.98
N TYR A 274 4.42 0.55 -10.83
CA TYR A 274 4.81 -0.85 -11.00
C TYR A 274 5.37 -1.46 -9.71
N SER A 275 6.23 -0.74 -9.00
CA SER A 275 6.84 -1.19 -7.74
C SER A 275 5.78 -1.40 -6.67
N LEU A 276 4.82 -0.48 -6.52
CA LEU A 276 3.72 -0.61 -5.58
C LEU A 276 2.88 -1.87 -5.85
N PHE A 277 2.58 -2.20 -7.11
CA PHE A 277 1.93 -3.47 -7.47
C PHE A 277 2.74 -4.70 -7.03
N LYS A 278 4.06 -4.65 -7.16
CA LYS A 278 4.95 -5.75 -6.80
C LYS A 278 5.12 -5.95 -5.30
N THR A 279 4.84 -4.94 -4.47
CA THR A 279 5.00 -5.05 -3.01
C THR A 279 4.19 -6.18 -2.40
N ALA A 280 2.97 -6.44 -2.88
CA ALA A 280 2.13 -7.54 -2.40
C ALA A 280 2.77 -8.91 -2.62
N SER A 281 3.23 -9.17 -3.84
CA SER A 281 3.90 -10.42 -4.20
C SER A 281 5.23 -10.59 -3.46
N LEU A 282 6.01 -9.50 -3.35
CA LEU A 282 7.28 -9.51 -2.62
C LEU A 282 7.07 -9.79 -1.14
N SER A 283 6.11 -9.15 -0.50
CA SER A 283 5.79 -9.39 0.90
C SER A 283 5.35 -10.83 1.14
N LYS A 284 4.44 -11.36 0.32
CA LYS A 284 4.02 -12.78 0.40
C LYS A 284 5.21 -13.74 0.26
N SER A 285 6.14 -13.44 -0.65
CA SER A 285 7.36 -14.24 -0.83
C SER A 285 8.27 -14.22 0.40
N ILE A 286 8.47 -13.05 1.03
CA ILE A 286 9.31 -12.89 2.23
C ILE A 286 8.76 -13.74 3.39
N PHE A 287 7.45 -13.77 3.58
CA PHE A 287 6.80 -14.54 4.66
C PHE A 287 6.44 -15.97 4.27
N ASN A 288 6.81 -16.41 3.06
CA ASN A 288 6.45 -17.73 2.52
C ASN A 288 4.95 -17.99 2.67
N ALA A 289 4.14 -16.99 2.34
CA ALA A 289 2.68 -17.04 2.34
C ALA A 289 2.19 -17.42 0.93
N HIS A 290 1.51 -18.54 0.85
CA HIS A 290 0.99 -19.12 -0.40
C HIS A 290 -0.54 -19.03 -0.44
#